data_b58c59f48b354949afa891f4e02b9610
#
_entry.id   b58c59f48b354949afa891f4e02b9610
#
_cell.length_a   1.000
_cell.length_b   1.000
_cell.length_c   1.000
_cell.angle_alpha   90.00
_cell.angle_beta   90.00
_cell.angle_gamma   90.00
#
_symmetry.space_group_name_H-M   'P 1'
#
loop_
_entity.id
_entity.type
_entity.pdbx_description
1 polymer ?
#
loop_
_entity_poly.entity_id
_entity_poly.type
_entity_poly.pdbx_seq_one_letter_code
_entity_poly.pdbx_strand_id
1 'polypeptide(L)'
;MKFIKKLISIFVNNQTLFRNLFAIFLYKLNLIPDEYKGRVNSIYKKQQYEKKFLKFNLKYNDLGFYYLDPIPTKVFLNKYYEEIYWQSRGDKNYPIRLRDIEHYKLLKKIYPDFDKDSKKVLNFGAGHGGLSILLYVANHKIYNFDFGQTNNLFSERWNQVNDLCKIDSKFDLIYGSHSLEHVQNIKEIMKKFDEISHENTIYFFEVPNCINSKKIVPPHTYYFTRKFFYNYFEKYDYCETLDNSGIKKNDEGVVIRFLSKSRVKKNLLK
;
A
#
# COMPACT_ATOMS: atom_id res chain seq x y z
N MET A 1 39.83 15.89 0.29
CA MET A 1 38.85 15.15 -0.51
C MET A 1 38.32 13.86 0.15
N LYS A 2 39.16 12.93 0.63
CA LYS A 2 38.71 11.68 1.33
C LYS A 2 37.84 11.94 2.57
N PHE A 3 38.16 12.96 3.38
CA PHE A 3 37.40 13.31 4.59
C PHE A 3 36.00 13.83 4.25
N ILE A 4 35.87 14.70 3.24
CA ILE A 4 34.59 15.23 2.76
C ILE A 4 33.71 14.10 2.20
N LYS A 5 34.27 13.16 1.41
CA LYS A 5 33.55 11.97 0.91
C LYS A 5 33.03 11.10 2.07
N LYS A 6 33.83 10.86 3.12
CA LYS A 6 33.42 10.10 4.30
C LYS A 6 32.31 10.80 5.08
N LEU A 7 32.40 12.16 5.23
CA LEU A 7 31.37 12.95 5.89
C LEU A 7 30.04 12.91 5.12
N ILE A 8 30.09 13.11 3.79
CA ILE A 8 28.93 13.03 2.90
C ILE A 8 28.30 11.64 2.95
N SER A 9 29.08 10.56 2.93
CA SER A 9 28.59 9.18 3.05
C SER A 9 27.81 8.98 4.36
N ILE A 10 28.33 9.49 5.49
CA ILE A 10 27.65 9.43 6.79
C ILE A 10 26.32 10.21 6.75
N PHE A 11 26.29 11.39 6.15
CA PHE A 11 25.09 12.23 6.07
C PHE A 11 24.03 11.67 5.14
N VAL A 12 24.43 11.14 3.98
CA VAL A 12 23.50 10.58 2.99
C VAL A 12 22.93 9.23 3.45
N ASN A 13 23.71 8.44 4.22
CA ASN A 13 23.30 7.11 4.67
C ASN A 13 22.41 7.11 5.92
N ASN A 14 22.40 8.20 6.69
CA ASN A 14 21.56 8.32 7.89
C ASN A 14 20.31 9.18 7.60
N GLN A 15 19.13 8.61 7.78
CA GLN A 15 17.83 9.20 7.41
C GLN A 15 17.27 10.22 8.42
N THR A 16 18.09 10.95 9.16
CA THR A 16 17.59 12.01 10.03
C THR A 16 17.31 13.28 9.23
N LEU A 17 16.28 14.03 9.63
CA LEU A 17 15.87 15.28 8.95
C LEU A 17 17.04 16.24 8.74
N PHE A 18 17.86 16.45 9.76
CA PHE A 18 19.02 17.36 9.71
C PHE A 18 20.05 16.92 8.65
N ARG A 19 20.34 15.61 8.58
CA ARG A 19 21.29 15.04 7.60
C ARG A 19 20.79 15.17 6.18
N ASN A 20 19.49 14.98 5.98
CA ASN A 20 18.87 15.18 4.67
C ASN A 20 18.93 16.64 4.22
N LEU A 21 18.65 17.59 5.13
CA LEU A 21 18.76 19.02 4.84
C LEU A 21 20.19 19.43 4.49
N PHE A 22 21.18 18.93 5.23
CA PHE A 22 22.58 19.19 4.95
C PHE A 22 23.03 18.58 3.61
N ALA A 23 22.64 17.35 3.30
CA ALA A 23 22.92 16.73 2.01
C ALA A 23 22.31 17.53 0.85
N ILE A 24 21.09 18.04 0.99
CA ILE A 24 20.44 18.91 0.00
C ILE A 24 21.17 20.24 -0.14
N PHE A 25 21.63 20.83 0.95
CA PHE A 25 22.44 22.04 0.92
C PHE A 25 23.73 21.84 0.12
N LEU A 26 24.49 20.77 0.39
CA LEU A 26 25.69 20.41 -0.35
C LEU A 26 25.39 20.13 -1.83
N TYR A 27 24.26 19.51 -2.12
CA TYR A 27 23.80 19.25 -3.50
C TYR A 27 23.59 20.56 -4.27
N LYS A 28 22.91 21.54 -3.65
CA LYS A 28 22.68 22.87 -4.27
C LYS A 28 23.98 23.64 -4.53
N LEU A 29 24.99 23.42 -3.70
CA LEU A 29 26.32 24.01 -3.87
C LEU A 29 27.21 23.22 -4.85
N ASN A 30 26.68 22.15 -5.48
CA ASN A 30 27.41 21.24 -6.35
C ASN A 30 28.67 20.61 -5.70
N LEU A 31 28.61 20.39 -4.38
CA LEU A 31 29.69 19.79 -3.57
C LEU A 31 29.49 18.29 -3.33
N ILE A 32 28.45 17.68 -3.90
CA ILE A 32 28.18 16.25 -3.81
C ILE A 32 28.93 15.50 -4.91
N PRO A 33 29.73 14.46 -4.59
CA PRO A 33 30.33 13.59 -5.59
C PRO A 33 29.27 12.91 -6.47
N ASP A 34 29.58 12.68 -7.74
CA ASP A 34 28.63 12.16 -8.74
C ASP A 34 27.97 10.85 -8.30
N GLU A 35 28.70 9.96 -7.63
CA GLU A 35 28.21 8.68 -7.08
C GLU A 35 27.04 8.83 -6.10
N TYR A 36 26.87 10.02 -5.45
CA TYR A 36 25.79 10.27 -4.48
C TYR A 36 24.71 11.21 -5.03
N LYS A 37 24.92 11.86 -6.19
CA LYS A 37 23.98 12.85 -6.76
C LYS A 37 22.58 12.28 -6.95
N GLY A 38 22.45 11.06 -7.48
CA GLY A 38 21.16 10.42 -7.71
C GLY A 38 20.37 10.25 -6.42
N ARG A 39 21.02 9.77 -5.36
CA ARG A 39 20.37 9.57 -4.05
C ARG A 39 19.96 10.88 -3.39
N VAL A 40 20.81 11.91 -3.42
CA VAL A 40 20.48 13.22 -2.84
C VAL A 40 19.38 13.90 -3.63
N ASN A 41 19.38 13.78 -4.96
CA ASN A 41 18.30 14.29 -5.81
C ASN A 41 16.95 13.62 -5.47
N SER A 42 16.93 12.30 -5.23
CA SER A 42 15.73 11.59 -4.79
C SER A 42 15.21 12.12 -3.43
N ILE A 43 16.10 12.36 -2.45
CA ILE A 43 15.75 12.95 -1.15
C ILE A 43 15.18 14.36 -1.35
N TYR A 44 15.80 15.19 -2.18
CA TYR A 44 15.34 16.54 -2.49
C TYR A 44 13.95 16.54 -3.14
N LYS A 45 13.75 15.73 -4.18
CA LYS A 45 12.46 15.57 -4.84
C LYS A 45 11.39 15.13 -3.84
N LYS A 46 11.68 14.14 -3.01
CA LYS A 46 10.75 13.66 -1.97
C LYS A 46 10.29 14.80 -1.06
N GLN A 47 11.20 15.62 -0.55
CA GLN A 47 10.84 16.77 0.30
C GLN A 47 9.97 17.81 -0.44
N GLN A 48 10.22 18.04 -1.74
CA GLN A 48 9.38 18.96 -2.54
C GLN A 48 7.95 18.43 -2.68
N TYR A 49 7.78 17.11 -2.87
CA TYR A 49 6.46 16.51 -2.92
C TYR A 49 5.77 16.50 -1.54
N GLU A 50 6.48 16.19 -0.47
CA GLU A 50 5.94 16.26 0.90
C GLU A 50 5.40 17.66 1.21
N LYS A 51 6.12 18.73 0.85
CA LYS A 51 5.63 20.11 0.97
C LYS A 51 4.35 20.37 0.17
N LYS A 52 4.19 19.77 -1.02
CA LYS A 52 2.95 19.88 -1.80
C LYS A 52 1.79 19.19 -1.11
N PHE A 53 2.03 18.06 -0.44
CA PHE A 53 0.99 17.36 0.33
C PHE A 53 0.51 18.18 1.54
N LEU A 54 1.35 19.00 2.15
CA LEU A 54 0.95 19.90 3.26
C LEU A 54 -0.08 20.95 2.87
N LYS A 55 -0.37 21.13 1.57
CA LYS A 55 -1.41 22.05 1.07
C LYS A 55 -2.81 21.41 1.08
N PHE A 56 -2.93 20.11 1.26
CA PHE A 56 -4.20 19.44 1.37
C PHE A 56 -4.73 19.52 2.79
N ASN A 57 -6.05 19.53 2.94
CA ASN A 57 -6.72 19.42 4.22
C ASN A 57 -7.12 17.97 4.46
N LEU A 58 -7.21 17.57 5.73
CA LEU A 58 -7.72 16.27 6.13
C LEU A 58 -9.17 16.43 6.57
N LYS A 59 -10.12 15.84 5.82
CA LYS A 59 -11.55 15.83 6.15
C LYS A 59 -12.01 14.44 6.57
N TYR A 60 -12.91 14.37 7.54
CA TYR A 60 -13.53 13.13 7.99
C TYR A 60 -14.80 12.84 7.18
N ASN A 61 -15.02 11.57 6.88
CA ASN A 61 -16.23 11.05 6.27
C ASN A 61 -16.93 10.10 7.25
N ASP A 62 -18.25 10.22 7.38
CA ASP A 62 -19.07 9.41 8.31
C ASP A 62 -19.01 7.90 8.05
N LEU A 63 -18.56 7.50 6.87
CA LEU A 63 -18.26 6.09 6.55
C LEU A 63 -17.02 5.54 7.28
N GLY A 64 -16.28 6.37 8.04
CA GLY A 64 -15.23 5.92 8.92
C GLY A 64 -13.80 6.06 8.35
N PHE A 65 -13.57 7.07 7.55
CA PHE A 65 -12.23 7.40 7.05
C PHE A 65 -12.03 8.91 6.97
N TYR A 66 -10.76 9.33 7.02
CA TYR A 66 -10.36 10.67 6.61
C TYR A 66 -9.84 10.62 5.18
N TYR A 67 -9.91 11.74 4.48
CA TYR A 67 -9.42 11.88 3.12
C TYR A 67 -8.80 13.26 2.90
N LEU A 68 -7.91 13.36 1.92
CA LEU A 68 -7.33 14.63 1.51
C LEU A 68 -8.35 15.45 0.72
N ASP A 69 -8.49 16.73 1.08
CA ASP A 69 -9.36 17.67 0.38
C ASP A 69 -8.55 18.90 -0.09
N PRO A 70 -8.53 19.19 -1.40
CA PRO A 70 -9.08 18.37 -2.47
C PRO A 70 -8.36 17.02 -2.63
N ILE A 71 -9.02 16.01 -3.20
CA ILE A 71 -8.37 14.73 -3.51
C ILE A 71 -7.25 14.95 -4.54
N PRO A 72 -6.02 14.45 -4.30
CA PRO A 72 -4.93 14.60 -5.25
C PRO A 72 -5.28 14.03 -6.63
N THR A 73 -4.92 14.76 -7.69
CA THR A 73 -5.22 14.30 -9.05
C THR A 73 -4.40 13.04 -9.40
N LYS A 74 -4.92 12.22 -10.31
CA LYS A 74 -4.22 11.03 -10.82
C LYS A 74 -2.84 11.39 -11.39
N VAL A 75 -2.74 12.51 -12.11
CA VAL A 75 -1.48 12.99 -12.68
C VAL A 75 -0.47 13.30 -11.57
N PHE A 76 -0.91 13.97 -10.49
CA PHE A 76 -0.04 14.29 -9.37
C PHE A 76 0.44 13.01 -8.64
N LEU A 77 -0.45 12.05 -8.39
CA LEU A 77 -0.11 10.79 -7.74
C LEU A 77 0.82 9.93 -8.60
N ASN A 78 0.52 9.76 -9.89
CA ASN A 78 1.37 8.99 -10.81
C ASN A 78 2.80 9.55 -10.83
N LYS A 79 2.93 10.88 -10.96
CA LYS A 79 4.24 11.52 -10.94
C LYS A 79 4.99 11.30 -9.61
N TYR A 80 4.30 11.30 -8.47
CA TYR A 80 4.91 10.96 -7.19
C TYR A 80 5.41 9.50 -7.17
N TYR A 81 4.61 8.55 -7.67
CA TYR A 81 4.99 7.15 -7.73
C TYR A 81 6.22 6.94 -8.61
N GLU A 82 6.23 7.49 -9.82
CA GLU A 82 7.32 7.34 -10.79
C GLU A 82 8.62 7.98 -10.28
N GLU A 83 8.56 9.22 -9.78
CA GLU A 83 9.75 10.00 -9.45
C GLU A 83 10.30 9.73 -8.04
N ILE A 84 9.47 9.26 -7.09
CA ILE A 84 9.83 9.19 -5.68
C ILE A 84 9.64 7.80 -5.09
N TYR A 85 8.42 7.26 -5.18
CA TYR A 85 8.05 6.08 -4.43
C TYR A 85 8.85 4.84 -4.83
N TRP A 86 8.86 4.54 -6.13
CA TRP A 86 9.58 3.39 -6.66
C TRP A 86 11.09 3.57 -6.61
N GLN A 87 11.60 4.76 -6.91
CA GLN A 87 13.04 5.05 -6.82
C GLN A 87 13.58 4.94 -5.39
N SER A 88 12.79 5.28 -4.38
CA SER A 88 13.20 5.20 -2.97
C SER A 88 13.22 3.77 -2.42
N ARG A 89 12.51 2.84 -3.04
CA ARG A 89 12.38 1.46 -2.54
C ARG A 89 13.53 0.55 -2.96
N GLY A 90 14.28 0.90 -4.01
CA GLY A 90 15.42 0.13 -4.51
C GLY A 90 15.07 -1.31 -4.93
N ASP A 91 16.00 -2.00 -5.54
CA ASP A 91 15.92 -3.45 -5.77
C ASP A 91 16.09 -4.16 -4.42
N LYS A 92 14.99 -4.58 -3.81
CA LYS A 92 15.05 -5.38 -2.59
C LYS A 92 15.19 -6.84 -2.99
N ASN A 93 16.29 -7.46 -2.60
CA ASN A 93 16.61 -8.86 -2.86
C ASN A 93 15.66 -9.88 -2.21
N TYR A 94 14.65 -9.41 -1.45
CA TYR A 94 13.70 -10.28 -0.76
C TYR A 94 12.28 -10.01 -1.27
N PRO A 95 11.78 -10.82 -2.21
CA PRO A 95 10.42 -10.65 -2.73
C PRO A 95 9.36 -10.97 -1.69
N ILE A 96 9.61 -11.95 -0.80
CA ILE A 96 8.68 -12.35 0.28
C ILE A 96 9.13 -11.70 1.59
N ARG A 97 8.23 -10.97 2.22
CA ARG A 97 8.46 -10.33 3.53
C ARG A 97 7.81 -11.16 4.63
N LEU A 98 8.27 -10.97 5.86
CA LEU A 98 7.65 -11.60 7.03
C LEU A 98 6.13 -11.34 7.09
N ARG A 99 5.71 -10.11 6.78
CA ARG A 99 4.29 -9.74 6.67
C ARG A 99 3.51 -10.60 5.68
N ASP A 100 4.07 -10.92 4.52
CA ASP A 100 3.39 -11.75 3.52
C ASP A 100 3.16 -13.17 4.05
N ILE A 101 4.13 -13.71 4.79
CA ILE A 101 4.02 -15.01 5.47
C ILE A 101 2.94 -14.96 6.57
N GLU A 102 2.91 -13.90 7.37
CA GLU A 102 1.89 -13.71 8.41
C GLU A 102 0.49 -13.60 7.82
N HIS A 103 0.32 -12.89 6.70
CA HIS A 103 -0.96 -12.77 6.01
C HIS A 103 -1.43 -14.12 5.48
N TYR A 104 -0.54 -14.89 4.87
CA TYR A 104 -0.87 -16.24 4.41
C TYR A 104 -1.27 -17.17 5.57
N LYS A 105 -0.52 -17.16 6.68
CA LYS A 105 -0.86 -17.91 7.90
C LYS A 105 -2.20 -17.49 8.48
N LEU A 106 -2.49 -16.18 8.54
CA LEU A 106 -3.76 -15.66 9.03
C LEU A 106 -4.93 -16.10 8.13
N LEU A 107 -4.76 -16.00 6.81
CA LEU A 107 -5.76 -16.45 5.84
C LEU A 107 -6.13 -17.93 6.08
N LYS A 108 -5.14 -18.80 6.24
CA LYS A 108 -5.35 -20.23 6.54
C LYS A 108 -5.94 -20.48 7.93
N LYS A 109 -5.58 -19.66 8.91
CA LYS A 109 -6.15 -19.77 10.27
C LYS A 109 -7.64 -19.47 10.30
N ILE A 110 -8.08 -18.43 9.56
CA ILE A 110 -9.49 -18.00 9.51
C ILE A 110 -10.31 -18.87 8.54
N TYR A 111 -9.66 -19.32 7.44
CA TYR A 111 -10.27 -20.16 6.42
C TYR A 111 -9.41 -21.42 6.19
N PRO A 112 -9.51 -22.45 7.05
CA PRO A 112 -8.63 -23.64 7.01
C PRO A 112 -8.66 -24.37 5.68
N ASP A 113 -9.78 -24.32 4.99
CA ASP A 113 -10.00 -24.99 3.70
C ASP A 113 -9.59 -24.15 2.48
N PHE A 114 -8.92 -23.01 2.70
CA PHE A 114 -8.58 -22.09 1.62
C PHE A 114 -7.75 -22.75 0.51
N ASP A 115 -6.77 -23.57 0.87
CA ASP A 115 -5.86 -24.24 -0.08
C ASP A 115 -6.38 -25.61 -0.60
N LYS A 116 -7.59 -26.04 -0.23
CA LYS A 116 -8.12 -27.33 -0.73
C LYS A 116 -8.27 -27.35 -2.26
N ASP A 117 -8.67 -26.21 -2.84
CA ASP A 117 -8.87 -26.05 -4.26
C ASP A 117 -8.12 -24.81 -4.78
N SER A 118 -7.73 -24.84 -6.07
CA SER A 118 -7.14 -23.70 -6.73
C SER A 118 -8.10 -22.51 -6.72
N LYS A 119 -7.69 -21.39 -6.15
CA LYS A 119 -8.45 -20.15 -6.04
C LYS A 119 -7.98 -19.11 -7.06
N LYS A 120 -8.90 -18.28 -7.52
CA LYS A 120 -8.61 -17.11 -8.33
C LYS A 120 -8.41 -15.90 -7.41
N VAL A 121 -7.21 -15.34 -7.42
CA VAL A 121 -6.81 -14.29 -6.48
C VAL A 121 -6.51 -13.00 -7.20
N LEU A 122 -7.15 -11.90 -6.77
CA LEU A 122 -6.72 -10.55 -7.11
C LEU A 122 -5.84 -10.00 -5.98
N ASN A 123 -4.57 -9.72 -6.29
CA ASN A 123 -3.68 -8.97 -5.41
C ASN A 123 -3.68 -7.50 -5.85
N PHE A 124 -4.40 -6.68 -5.11
CA PHE A 124 -4.60 -5.25 -5.36
C PHE A 124 -3.50 -4.42 -4.68
N GLY A 125 -2.68 -3.74 -5.47
CA GLY A 125 -1.47 -3.08 -5.01
C GLY A 125 -0.36 -4.10 -4.74
N ALA A 126 -0.12 -4.98 -5.72
CA ALA A 126 0.74 -6.16 -5.56
C ALA A 126 2.19 -5.84 -5.17
N GLY A 127 2.70 -4.66 -5.52
CA GLY A 127 4.08 -4.27 -5.21
C GLY A 127 5.09 -5.28 -5.76
N HIS A 128 5.94 -5.85 -4.90
CA HIS A 128 6.90 -6.88 -5.29
C HIS A 128 6.30 -8.30 -5.41
N GLY A 129 5.01 -8.46 -5.13
CA GLY A 129 4.31 -9.74 -5.30
C GLY A 129 4.60 -10.79 -4.23
N GLY A 130 5.05 -10.41 -3.03
CA GLY A 130 5.45 -11.38 -2.00
C GLY A 130 4.36 -12.39 -1.64
N LEU A 131 3.13 -11.94 -1.38
CA LEU A 131 2.00 -12.84 -1.14
C LEU A 131 1.61 -13.60 -2.41
N SER A 132 1.72 -12.98 -3.60
CA SER A 132 1.43 -13.65 -4.87
C SER A 132 2.30 -14.89 -5.09
N ILE A 133 3.58 -14.81 -4.70
CA ILE A 133 4.50 -15.97 -4.77
C ILE A 133 4.02 -17.09 -3.86
N LEU A 134 3.67 -16.80 -2.61
CA LEU A 134 3.20 -17.81 -1.65
C LEU A 134 1.92 -18.49 -2.15
N LEU A 135 0.98 -17.72 -2.66
CA LEU A 135 -0.29 -18.23 -3.17
C LEU A 135 -0.11 -19.00 -4.49
N TYR A 136 0.82 -18.56 -5.35
CA TYR A 136 1.15 -19.29 -6.57
C TYR A 136 1.76 -20.67 -6.27
N VAL A 137 2.69 -20.74 -5.31
CA VAL A 137 3.27 -22.02 -4.84
C VAL A 137 2.21 -22.93 -4.24
N ALA A 138 1.16 -22.36 -3.61
CA ALA A 138 -0.01 -23.09 -3.13
C ALA A 138 -1.03 -23.45 -4.25
N ASN A 139 -0.64 -23.32 -5.53
CA ASN A 139 -1.43 -23.68 -6.71
C ASN A 139 -2.67 -22.79 -6.96
N HIS A 140 -2.64 -21.52 -6.57
CA HIS A 140 -3.69 -20.56 -6.89
C HIS A 140 -3.38 -19.81 -8.20
N LYS A 141 -4.44 -19.30 -8.85
CA LYS A 141 -4.35 -18.45 -10.06
C LYS A 141 -4.27 -17.00 -9.66
N ILE A 142 -3.14 -16.34 -9.94
CA ILE A 142 -2.84 -15.00 -9.46
C ILE A 142 -3.08 -13.95 -10.54
N TYR A 143 -3.73 -12.86 -10.14
CA TYR A 143 -3.94 -11.63 -10.90
C TYR A 143 -3.38 -10.48 -10.08
N ASN A 144 -2.29 -9.88 -10.54
CA ASN A 144 -1.65 -8.74 -9.89
C ASN A 144 -2.10 -7.43 -10.51
N PHE A 145 -2.62 -6.54 -9.70
CA PHE A 145 -2.86 -5.14 -10.05
C PHE A 145 -1.96 -4.24 -9.23
N ASP A 146 -1.33 -3.25 -9.88
CA ASP A 146 -0.60 -2.20 -9.18
C ASP A 146 -0.81 -0.85 -9.88
N PHE A 147 -0.70 0.25 -9.11
CA PHE A 147 -0.87 1.63 -9.60
C PHE A 147 0.32 2.13 -10.42
N GLY A 148 1.45 1.45 -10.37
CA GLY A 148 2.68 1.79 -11.07
C GLY A 148 3.24 0.60 -11.84
N GLN A 149 4.27 0.86 -12.66
CA GLN A 149 5.05 -0.21 -13.27
C GLN A 149 5.90 -0.86 -12.17
N THR A 150 5.56 -2.07 -11.79
CA THR A 150 6.34 -2.87 -10.86
C THR A 150 7.14 -3.90 -11.65
N ASN A 151 8.46 -3.92 -11.46
CA ASN A 151 9.27 -5.07 -11.85
C ASN A 151 8.98 -6.21 -10.87
N ASN A 152 7.85 -6.88 -11.08
CA ASN A 152 7.49 -8.05 -10.29
C ASN A 152 8.42 -9.19 -10.67
N LEU A 153 9.15 -9.72 -9.69
CA LEU A 153 9.84 -10.99 -9.85
C LEU A 153 8.80 -12.05 -10.24
N PHE A 154 9.12 -12.85 -11.29
CA PHE A 154 8.20 -13.87 -11.82
C PHE A 154 6.93 -13.32 -12.50
N SER A 155 6.97 -12.14 -13.10
CA SER A 155 5.83 -11.53 -13.79
C SER A 155 5.23 -12.41 -14.90
N GLU A 156 6.00 -13.30 -15.49
CA GLU A 156 5.56 -14.30 -16.48
C GLU A 156 4.68 -15.41 -15.91
N ARG A 157 4.60 -15.55 -14.58
CA ARG A 157 3.87 -16.64 -13.89
C ARG A 157 2.48 -16.26 -13.42
N TRP A 158 2.10 -15.00 -13.53
CA TRP A 158 0.75 -14.51 -13.16
C TRP A 158 0.19 -13.52 -14.16
N ASN A 159 -1.11 -13.30 -14.07
CA ASN A 159 -1.80 -12.36 -14.93
C ASN A 159 -1.59 -10.93 -14.39
N GLN A 160 -0.91 -10.09 -15.18
CA GLN A 160 -0.79 -8.67 -14.85
C GLN A 160 -2.07 -7.95 -15.27
N VAL A 161 -2.69 -7.25 -14.32
CA VAL A 161 -3.88 -6.44 -14.54
C VAL A 161 -3.47 -4.97 -14.60
N ASN A 162 -3.65 -4.35 -15.77
CA ASN A 162 -3.32 -2.94 -15.96
C ASN A 162 -4.53 -2.01 -15.74
N ASP A 163 -5.74 -2.56 -15.81
CA ASP A 163 -6.98 -1.81 -15.67
C ASP A 163 -8.04 -2.69 -14.99
N LEU A 164 -8.43 -2.31 -13.78
CA LEU A 164 -9.46 -3.03 -13.03
C LEU A 164 -10.82 -3.02 -13.74
N CYS A 165 -11.14 -1.97 -14.51
CA CYS A 165 -12.41 -1.85 -15.20
C CYS A 165 -12.60 -2.94 -16.27
N LYS A 166 -11.49 -3.46 -16.81
CA LYS A 166 -11.50 -4.52 -17.86
C LYS A 166 -11.57 -5.94 -17.32
N ILE A 167 -11.67 -6.10 -16.00
CA ILE A 167 -11.80 -7.43 -15.39
C ILE A 167 -13.27 -7.87 -15.45
N ASP A 168 -13.56 -8.97 -16.17
CA ASP A 168 -14.88 -9.59 -16.24
C ASP A 168 -15.02 -10.83 -15.36
N SER A 169 -13.91 -11.28 -14.76
CA SER A 169 -13.90 -12.51 -13.98
C SER A 169 -14.15 -12.26 -12.50
N LYS A 170 -14.77 -13.25 -11.85
CA LYS A 170 -14.97 -13.27 -10.40
C LYS A 170 -13.75 -13.84 -9.70
N PHE A 171 -13.48 -13.38 -8.45
CA PHE A 171 -12.36 -13.80 -7.64
C PHE A 171 -12.81 -14.47 -6.35
N ASP A 172 -12.05 -15.47 -5.91
CA ASP A 172 -12.24 -16.16 -4.63
C ASP A 172 -11.58 -15.39 -3.48
N LEU A 173 -10.51 -14.64 -3.77
CA LEU A 173 -9.82 -13.75 -2.83
C LEU A 173 -9.54 -12.40 -3.51
N ILE A 174 -9.95 -11.32 -2.84
CA ILE A 174 -9.52 -9.95 -3.14
C ILE A 174 -8.64 -9.50 -1.97
N TYR A 175 -7.35 -9.38 -2.22
CA TYR A 175 -6.35 -9.04 -1.24
C TYR A 175 -5.76 -7.66 -1.52
N GLY A 176 -5.56 -6.86 -0.48
CA GLY A 176 -4.87 -5.58 -0.56
C GLY A 176 -4.15 -5.25 0.74
N SER A 177 -2.85 -5.03 0.65
CA SER A 177 -2.04 -4.64 1.80
C SER A 177 -1.31 -3.33 1.52
N HIS A 178 -1.63 -2.30 2.30
CA HIS A 178 -1.11 -0.95 2.11
C HIS A 178 -1.31 -0.44 0.66
N SER A 179 -2.55 -0.55 0.19
CA SER A 179 -2.94 -0.18 -1.18
C SER A 179 -4.23 0.64 -1.24
N LEU A 180 -5.21 0.36 -0.38
CA LEU A 180 -6.48 1.11 -0.37
C LEU A 180 -6.30 2.58 -0.01
N GLU A 181 -5.32 2.93 0.82
CA GLU A 181 -5.00 4.29 1.19
C GLU A 181 -4.47 5.15 0.04
N HIS A 182 -4.10 4.52 -1.07
CA HIS A 182 -3.51 5.17 -2.24
C HIS A 182 -4.49 5.36 -3.40
N VAL A 183 -5.71 4.85 -3.30
CA VAL A 183 -6.69 4.98 -4.38
C VAL A 183 -7.18 6.42 -4.52
N GLN A 184 -7.63 6.77 -5.72
CA GLN A 184 -8.17 8.10 -5.98
C GLN A 184 -9.66 8.20 -5.60
N ASN A 185 -10.42 7.14 -5.83
CA ASN A 185 -11.84 7.08 -5.49
C ASN A 185 -12.18 5.74 -4.82
N ILE A 186 -12.32 5.78 -3.50
CA ILE A 186 -12.59 4.57 -2.71
C ILE A 186 -13.96 3.95 -3.04
N LYS A 187 -14.97 4.78 -3.35
CA LYS A 187 -16.30 4.28 -3.70
C LYS A 187 -16.28 3.48 -5.00
N GLU A 188 -15.59 3.97 -6.03
CA GLU A 188 -15.43 3.26 -7.30
C GLU A 188 -14.68 1.94 -7.13
N ILE A 189 -13.62 1.92 -6.33
CA ILE A 189 -12.86 0.70 -6.05
C ILE A 189 -13.72 -0.32 -5.31
N MET A 190 -14.44 0.08 -4.27
CA MET A 190 -15.31 -0.83 -3.51
C MET A 190 -16.47 -1.35 -4.37
N LYS A 191 -17.05 -0.51 -5.24
CA LYS A 191 -18.05 -0.93 -6.23
C LYS A 191 -17.46 -1.97 -7.19
N LYS A 192 -16.25 -1.72 -7.72
CA LYS A 192 -15.58 -2.67 -8.61
C LYS A 192 -15.28 -4.00 -7.90
N PHE A 193 -14.86 -3.97 -6.64
CA PHE A 193 -14.67 -5.18 -5.86
C PHE A 193 -15.97 -5.98 -5.71
N ASP A 194 -17.12 -5.33 -5.48
CA ASP A 194 -18.41 -6.03 -5.45
C ASP A 194 -18.75 -6.64 -6.82
N GLU A 195 -18.50 -5.91 -7.91
CA GLU A 195 -18.73 -6.41 -9.28
C GLU A 195 -17.91 -7.65 -9.62
N ILE A 196 -16.65 -7.75 -9.17
CA ILE A 196 -15.73 -8.87 -9.44
C ILE A 196 -15.71 -9.93 -8.33
N SER A 197 -16.65 -9.88 -7.41
CA SER A 197 -16.83 -10.86 -6.33
C SER A 197 -18.02 -11.78 -6.57
N HIS A 198 -18.05 -12.89 -5.87
CA HIS A 198 -19.19 -13.81 -5.73
C HIS A 198 -19.50 -14.02 -4.23
N GLU A 199 -20.52 -14.80 -3.91
CA GLU A 199 -20.98 -14.99 -2.53
C GLU A 199 -19.94 -15.57 -1.56
N ASN A 200 -18.96 -16.31 -2.10
CA ASN A 200 -17.89 -16.93 -1.31
C ASN A 200 -16.56 -16.19 -1.39
N THR A 201 -16.52 -14.99 -2.00
CA THR A 201 -15.30 -14.20 -2.10
C THR A 201 -14.81 -13.78 -0.73
N ILE A 202 -13.54 -14.04 -0.45
CA ILE A 202 -12.83 -13.55 0.72
C ILE A 202 -12.26 -12.18 0.39
N TYR A 203 -12.49 -11.21 1.27
CA TYR A 203 -11.80 -9.93 1.27
C TYR A 203 -10.77 -9.93 2.39
N PHE A 204 -9.53 -9.63 2.05
CA PHE A 204 -8.46 -9.45 3.02
C PHE A 204 -7.78 -8.09 2.79
N PHE A 205 -7.91 -7.19 3.73
CA PHE A 205 -7.27 -5.89 3.69
C PHE A 205 -6.40 -5.64 4.92
N GLU A 206 -5.20 -5.09 4.68
CA GLU A 206 -4.40 -4.45 5.70
C GLU A 206 -4.14 -3.00 5.30
N VAL A 207 -4.49 -2.07 6.19
CA VAL A 207 -4.30 -0.62 5.97
C VAL A 207 -3.73 0.05 7.22
N PRO A 208 -3.02 1.19 7.08
CA PRO A 208 -2.65 1.99 8.25
C PRO A 208 -3.88 2.40 9.06
N ASN A 209 -3.81 2.26 10.38
CA ASN A 209 -4.84 2.77 11.30
C ASN A 209 -4.57 4.24 11.60
N CYS A 210 -5.52 5.07 11.30
CA CYS A 210 -5.37 6.53 11.42
C CYS A 210 -6.28 7.16 12.48
N ILE A 211 -6.81 6.37 13.42
CA ILE A 211 -7.72 6.88 14.46
C ILE A 211 -7.07 8.01 15.29
N ASN A 212 -5.77 7.92 15.54
CA ASN A 212 -5.01 8.88 16.34
C ASN A 212 -4.07 9.77 15.49
N SER A 213 -4.03 9.58 14.17
CA SER A 213 -3.12 10.32 13.30
C SER A 213 -3.82 11.48 12.62
N LYS A 214 -3.44 12.71 13.01
CA LYS A 214 -3.84 13.94 12.30
C LYS A 214 -2.77 14.38 11.29
N LYS A 215 -1.78 13.52 11.00
CA LYS A 215 -0.68 13.85 10.08
C LYS A 215 -0.96 13.33 8.70
N ILE A 216 -0.78 14.19 7.71
CA ILE A 216 -0.76 13.80 6.29
C ILE A 216 0.52 13.01 6.03
N VAL A 217 0.38 11.79 5.51
CA VAL A 217 1.47 10.88 5.16
C VAL A 217 1.45 10.64 3.66
N PRO A 218 2.30 11.33 2.89
CA PRO A 218 2.37 11.11 1.45
C PRO A 218 2.77 9.66 1.09
N PRO A 219 2.16 9.05 0.08
CA PRO A 219 1.13 9.58 -0.82
C PRO A 219 -0.31 9.16 -0.46
N HIS A 220 -0.60 8.92 0.83
CA HIS A 220 -1.93 8.48 1.24
C HIS A 220 -2.99 9.52 0.87
N THR A 221 -4.03 9.07 0.19
CA THR A 221 -5.23 9.85 -0.14
C THR A 221 -6.31 9.64 0.90
N TYR A 222 -6.38 8.41 1.45
CA TYR A 222 -7.34 7.99 2.47
C TYR A 222 -6.62 7.52 3.74
N TYR A 223 -7.33 7.66 4.87
CA TYR A 223 -6.86 7.32 6.21
C TYR A 223 -7.98 6.59 6.93
N PHE A 224 -7.85 5.29 7.04
CA PHE A 224 -8.93 4.42 7.49
C PHE A 224 -8.99 4.28 9.01
N THR A 225 -10.21 4.03 9.51
CA THR A 225 -10.49 3.51 10.84
C THR A 225 -11.24 2.17 10.70
N ARG A 226 -11.37 1.40 11.78
CA ARG A 226 -12.15 0.14 11.75
C ARG A 226 -13.60 0.37 11.32
N LYS A 227 -14.17 1.54 11.63
CA LYS A 227 -15.54 1.93 11.25
C LYS A 227 -15.76 1.86 9.73
N PHE A 228 -14.73 2.14 8.92
CA PHE A 228 -14.83 2.00 7.47
C PHE A 228 -15.24 0.58 7.07
N PHE A 229 -14.57 -0.42 7.58
CA PHE A 229 -14.85 -1.82 7.25
C PHE A 229 -16.22 -2.26 7.76
N TYR A 230 -16.60 -1.88 8.98
CA TYR A 230 -17.93 -2.17 9.54
C TYR A 230 -19.06 -1.51 8.77
N ASN A 231 -18.82 -0.36 8.17
CA ASN A 231 -19.79 0.31 7.33
C ASN A 231 -19.91 -0.32 5.94
N TYR A 232 -18.80 -0.72 5.33
CA TYR A 232 -18.81 -1.26 3.96
C TYR A 232 -19.20 -2.74 3.87
N PHE A 233 -18.91 -3.55 4.87
CA PHE A 233 -19.21 -4.98 4.87
C PHE A 233 -20.38 -5.30 5.81
N GLU A 234 -21.23 -6.27 5.41
CA GLU A 234 -22.38 -6.69 6.22
C GLU A 234 -21.94 -7.35 7.52
N LYS A 235 -20.87 -8.15 7.46
CA LYS A 235 -20.24 -8.81 8.60
C LYS A 235 -18.74 -8.93 8.36
N TYR A 236 -18.01 -9.37 9.35
CA TYR A 236 -16.58 -9.66 9.25
C TYR A 236 -16.24 -10.93 10.04
N ASP A 237 -15.23 -11.66 9.57
CA ASP A 237 -14.73 -12.86 10.22
C ASP A 237 -13.52 -12.51 11.12
N TYR A 238 -12.79 -11.44 10.78
CA TYR A 238 -11.67 -10.93 11.56
C TYR A 238 -11.50 -9.43 11.32
N CYS A 239 -11.35 -8.66 12.41
CA CYS A 239 -11.00 -7.24 12.33
C CYS A 239 -10.26 -6.81 13.60
N GLU A 240 -8.95 -6.59 13.47
CA GLU A 240 -8.10 -6.19 14.59
C GLU A 240 -7.16 -5.06 14.23
N THR A 241 -6.72 -4.33 15.25
CA THR A 241 -5.63 -3.37 15.16
C THR A 241 -4.39 -3.95 15.80
N LEU A 242 -3.24 -3.75 15.16
CA LEU A 242 -1.97 -4.31 15.55
C LEU A 242 -0.91 -3.22 15.65
N ASP A 243 0.06 -3.37 16.53
CA ASP A 243 1.26 -2.54 16.55
C ASP A 243 2.28 -2.97 15.48
N ASN A 244 3.44 -2.28 15.44
CA ASN A 244 4.51 -2.61 14.48
C ASN A 244 5.11 -4.02 14.67
N SER A 245 4.90 -4.64 15.84
CA SER A 245 5.36 -6.00 16.15
C SER A 245 4.30 -7.05 15.84
N GLY A 246 3.12 -6.66 15.30
CA GLY A 246 2.00 -7.55 15.05
C GLY A 246 1.21 -7.92 16.30
N ILE A 247 1.47 -7.27 17.44
CA ILE A 247 0.73 -7.51 18.69
C ILE A 247 -0.60 -6.75 18.63
N LYS A 248 -1.68 -7.46 19.00
CA LYS A 248 -3.02 -6.88 19.10
C LYS A 248 -3.05 -5.72 20.06
N LYS A 249 -3.59 -4.61 19.62
CA LYS A 249 -3.91 -3.43 20.41
C LYS A 249 -5.40 -3.16 20.31
N ASN A 250 -5.94 -2.41 21.27
CA ASN A 250 -7.27 -1.86 21.14
C ASN A 250 -7.31 -0.94 19.91
N ASP A 251 -8.05 0.16 19.88
CA ASP A 251 -8.10 1.03 18.71
C ASP A 251 -6.80 1.84 18.43
N GLU A 252 -5.77 1.69 19.25
CA GLU A 252 -4.49 2.42 19.17
C GLU A 252 -3.41 1.73 18.32
N GLY A 253 -3.69 0.57 17.73
CA GLY A 253 -2.75 -0.12 16.83
C GLY A 253 -2.44 0.73 15.58
N VAL A 254 -1.28 0.47 14.96
CA VAL A 254 -0.80 1.23 13.79
C VAL A 254 -1.32 0.70 12.46
N VAL A 255 -1.81 -0.53 12.43
CA VAL A 255 -2.45 -1.13 11.24
C VAL A 255 -3.77 -1.79 11.61
N ILE A 256 -4.70 -1.84 10.65
CA ILE A 256 -5.95 -2.58 10.70
C ILE A 256 -5.82 -3.76 9.77
N ARG A 257 -6.05 -4.99 10.28
CA ARG A 257 -6.25 -6.19 9.47
C ARG A 257 -7.71 -6.58 9.49
N PHE A 258 -8.26 -6.78 8.31
CA PHE A 258 -9.67 -7.09 8.11
C PHE A 258 -9.82 -8.27 7.15
N LEU A 259 -10.63 -9.28 7.55
CA LEU A 259 -11.04 -10.38 6.69
C LEU A 259 -12.55 -10.59 6.78
N SER A 260 -13.18 -10.85 5.65
CA SER A 260 -14.61 -11.15 5.57
C SER A 260 -14.93 -11.97 4.32
N LYS A 261 -15.92 -12.87 4.43
CA LYS A 261 -16.63 -13.50 3.30
C LYS A 261 -17.94 -12.79 2.95
N SER A 262 -18.28 -11.68 3.59
CA SER A 262 -19.51 -10.95 3.30
C SER A 262 -19.32 -10.01 2.11
N ARG A 263 -20.42 -9.76 1.41
CA ARG A 263 -20.44 -8.76 0.35
C ARG A 263 -20.35 -7.33 0.89
N VAL A 264 -19.91 -6.42 0.03
CA VAL A 264 -20.01 -4.98 0.26
C VAL A 264 -21.47 -4.56 0.30
N LYS A 265 -21.85 -3.71 1.24
CA LYS A 265 -23.23 -3.20 1.38
C LYS A 265 -23.63 -2.36 0.18
N LYS A 266 -24.61 -2.81 -0.58
CA LYS A 266 -25.04 -2.16 -1.84
C LYS A 266 -25.55 -0.73 -1.67
N ASN A 267 -26.12 -0.39 -0.52
CA ASN A 267 -26.61 0.98 -0.23
C ASN A 267 -25.51 2.03 -0.15
N LEU A 268 -24.25 1.63 0.06
CA LEU A 268 -23.10 2.53 0.13
C LEU A 268 -22.40 2.71 -1.23
N LEU A 269 -22.75 1.89 -2.22
CA LEU A 269 -22.17 1.92 -3.56
C LEU A 269 -22.93 2.83 -4.53
N LYS A 270 -24.10 3.36 -4.09
CA LYS A 270 -24.88 4.37 -4.79
C LYS A 270 -24.41 5.78 -4.35
#